data_87996678bb6e4c008be07d25e5a33b20
#
_entry.id   87996678bb6e4c008be07d25e5a33b20
#
_cell.length_a   1.000
_cell.length_b   1.000
_cell.length_c   1.000
_cell.angle_alpha   90.00
_cell.angle_beta   90.00
_cell.angle_gamma   90.00
#
_symmetry.space_group_name_H-M   'P 1'
#
loop_
_entity.id
_entity.type
_entity.pdbx_description
1 polymer ?
#
loop_
_entity_poly.entity_id
_entity_poly.type
_entity_poly.pdbx_seq_one_letter_code
_entity_poly.pdbx_strand_id
1 'polypeptide(L)'
;CIHNCGRHFVFVVMRGVFILGGTGSIGSSALSVIRQNTDSLKLIGFSYNNNHEKAKEIISEFKPKYVFSNQLTDLDAPNQITDEDDLLEVFCLESVEFIICGVSGFEGLKSTMLASKSGKKILLANKESIVTAGSIFLESCNKYDSQIFPIDSEHNAVLQCLDTKSSNAEISKVTLTASGGPFYGM
;
A
#
# COMPACT_ATOMS: atom_id res chain seq x y z
N CYS A 1 33.11 9.94 40.26
CA CYS A 1 33.20 9.65 38.81
C CYS A 1 31.82 9.21 38.34
N ILE A 2 31.08 10.10 37.71
CA ILE A 2 29.78 9.80 37.12
C ILE A 2 30.06 9.42 35.65
N HIS A 3 29.93 8.13 35.33
CA HIS A 3 29.98 7.67 33.95
C HIS A 3 28.62 7.96 33.31
N ASN A 4 28.61 9.00 32.51
CA ASN A 4 27.46 9.37 31.69
C ASN A 4 27.39 8.42 30.49
N CYS A 5 26.65 7.31 30.64
CA CYS A 5 26.35 6.41 29.54
C CYS A 5 25.23 7.05 28.71
N GLY A 6 25.60 7.72 27.63
CA GLY A 6 24.67 8.34 26.70
C GLY A 6 23.77 7.30 26.06
N ARG A 7 22.58 7.07 26.63
CA ARG A 7 21.52 6.31 25.97
C ARG A 7 20.95 7.18 24.87
N HIS A 8 21.32 6.88 23.64
CA HIS A 8 20.60 7.39 22.49
C HIS A 8 19.21 6.75 22.50
N PHE A 9 18.19 7.50 22.93
CA PHE A 9 16.81 7.09 22.74
C PHE A 9 16.49 7.24 21.26
N VAL A 10 16.50 6.14 20.53
CA VAL A 10 15.93 6.09 19.17
C VAL A 10 14.43 6.02 19.37
N PHE A 11 13.74 7.12 19.15
CA PHE A 11 12.28 7.13 19.06
C PHE A 11 11.90 6.41 17.75
N VAL A 12 11.50 5.15 17.84
CA VAL A 12 10.89 4.47 16.71
C VAL A 12 9.48 5.02 16.54
N VAL A 13 9.27 5.81 15.49
CA VAL A 13 7.94 6.30 15.15
C VAL A 13 7.15 5.16 14.53
N MET A 14 6.03 4.79 15.17
CA MET A 14 5.12 3.77 14.67
C MET A 14 4.41 4.27 13.40
N ARG A 15 4.61 3.60 12.28
CA ARG A 15 4.05 3.97 10.98
C ARG A 15 2.81 3.14 10.69
N GLY A 16 1.71 3.81 10.38
CA GLY A 16 0.44 3.15 10.09
C GLY A 16 0.32 2.75 8.63
N VAL A 17 -0.21 1.55 8.42
CA VAL A 17 -0.42 0.95 7.10
C VAL A 17 -1.91 0.65 6.90
N PHE A 18 -2.44 1.06 5.76
CA PHE A 18 -3.74 0.59 5.26
C PHE A 18 -3.52 -0.32 4.05
N ILE A 19 -4.18 -1.49 4.03
CA ILE A 19 -4.01 -2.47 2.95
C ILE A 19 -5.30 -2.62 2.16
N LEU A 20 -5.31 -2.20 0.90
CA LEU A 20 -6.36 -2.52 -0.05
C LEU A 20 -6.15 -3.95 -0.57
N GLY A 21 -7.10 -4.83 -0.32
CA GLY A 21 -7.02 -6.25 -0.67
C GLY A 21 -6.24 -7.09 0.36
N GLY A 22 -6.48 -6.88 1.67
CA GLY A 22 -5.76 -7.56 2.75
C GLY A 22 -5.79 -9.08 2.70
N THR A 23 -6.86 -9.68 2.16
CA THR A 23 -7.02 -11.13 2.03
C THR A 23 -6.36 -11.73 0.77
N GLY A 24 -5.85 -10.89 -0.15
CA GLY A 24 -5.15 -11.31 -1.36
C GLY A 24 -3.69 -11.71 -1.13
N SER A 25 -2.97 -12.05 -2.20
CA SER A 25 -1.55 -12.44 -2.14
C SER A 25 -0.65 -11.29 -1.68
N ILE A 26 -0.82 -10.10 -2.28
CA ILE A 26 -0.07 -8.89 -1.89
C ILE A 26 -0.38 -8.53 -0.44
N GLY A 27 -1.67 -8.54 -0.05
CA GLY A 27 -2.09 -8.31 1.33
C GLY A 27 -1.43 -9.26 2.32
N SER A 28 -1.35 -10.56 1.98
CA SER A 28 -0.69 -11.56 2.82
C SER A 28 0.80 -11.30 2.98
N SER A 29 1.49 -10.91 1.91
CA SER A 29 2.90 -10.53 1.96
C SER A 29 3.11 -9.27 2.81
N ALA A 30 2.26 -8.26 2.66
CA ALA A 30 2.29 -7.04 3.47
C ALA A 30 2.06 -7.33 4.96
N LEU A 31 1.09 -8.17 5.29
CA LEU A 31 0.83 -8.61 6.66
C LEU A 31 2.02 -9.36 7.26
N SER A 32 2.73 -10.19 6.45
CA SER A 32 3.95 -10.84 6.91
C SER A 32 5.05 -9.84 7.26
N VAL A 33 5.21 -8.77 6.48
CA VAL A 33 6.16 -7.70 6.78
C VAL A 33 5.76 -6.95 8.06
N ILE A 34 4.49 -6.61 8.24
CA ILE A 34 4.01 -5.96 9.48
C ILE A 34 4.27 -6.84 10.69
N ARG A 35 3.99 -8.16 10.59
CA ARG A 35 4.23 -9.14 11.67
C ARG A 35 5.69 -9.20 12.11
N GLN A 36 6.62 -9.06 11.18
CA GLN A 36 8.06 -9.07 11.45
C GLN A 36 8.59 -7.73 11.96
N ASN A 37 7.81 -6.65 11.86
CA ASN A 37 8.23 -5.28 12.17
C ASN A 37 7.24 -4.56 13.10
N THR A 38 6.71 -5.24 14.09
CA THR A 38 5.68 -4.72 15.01
C THR A 38 6.12 -3.50 15.82
N ASP A 39 7.42 -3.28 15.97
CA ASP A 39 7.98 -2.12 16.67
C ASP A 39 7.89 -0.83 15.84
N SER A 40 7.77 -0.95 14.51
CA SER A 40 7.81 0.18 13.58
C SER A 40 6.58 0.28 12.66
N LEU A 41 5.84 -0.83 12.46
CA LEU A 41 4.68 -0.88 11.58
C LEU A 41 3.42 -1.35 12.32
N LYS A 42 2.28 -0.72 12.00
CA LYS A 42 0.98 -1.10 12.55
C LYS A 42 -0.07 -1.13 11.45
N LEU A 43 -0.87 -2.20 11.41
CA LEU A 43 -2.06 -2.26 10.55
C LEU A 43 -3.13 -1.33 11.13
N ILE A 44 -3.46 -0.27 10.40
CA ILE A 44 -4.54 0.67 10.76
C ILE A 44 -5.87 0.15 10.24
N GLY A 45 -5.87 -0.36 9.01
CA GLY A 45 -7.06 -0.94 8.41
C GLY A 45 -6.72 -1.75 7.16
N PHE A 46 -7.71 -2.46 6.67
CA PHE A 46 -7.62 -3.19 5.42
C PHE A 46 -8.98 -3.30 4.73
N SER A 47 -8.94 -3.55 3.42
CA SER A 47 -10.13 -3.93 2.67
C SER A 47 -10.12 -5.41 2.31
N TYR A 48 -11.30 -5.98 2.16
CA TYR A 48 -11.49 -7.34 1.63
C TYR A 48 -12.81 -7.40 0.86
N ASN A 49 -13.00 -8.47 0.08
CA ASN A 49 -14.25 -8.69 -0.67
C ASN A 49 -14.99 -9.93 -0.15
N ASN A 50 -14.55 -11.14 -0.51
CA ASN A 50 -15.34 -12.36 -0.27
C ASN A 50 -14.74 -13.30 0.80
N ASN A 51 -13.48 -13.15 1.15
CA ASN A 51 -12.81 -14.09 2.06
C ASN A 51 -13.01 -13.67 3.53
N HIS A 52 -14.20 -13.96 4.07
CA HIS A 52 -14.58 -13.60 5.43
C HIS A 52 -13.72 -14.30 6.50
N GLU A 53 -13.38 -15.58 6.28
CA GLU A 53 -12.59 -16.34 7.26
C GLU A 53 -11.18 -15.71 7.41
N LYS A 54 -10.53 -15.42 6.31
CA LYS A 54 -9.23 -14.74 6.36
C LYS A 54 -9.33 -13.32 6.92
N ALA A 55 -10.43 -12.62 6.68
CA ALA A 55 -10.66 -11.32 7.29
C ALA A 55 -10.77 -11.41 8.82
N LYS A 56 -11.46 -12.43 9.36
CA LYS A 56 -11.53 -12.70 10.80
C LYS A 56 -10.16 -12.98 11.41
N GLU A 57 -9.34 -13.79 10.72
CA GLU A 57 -7.96 -14.05 11.15
C GLU A 57 -7.14 -12.77 11.25
N ILE A 58 -7.21 -11.90 10.22
CA ILE A 58 -6.51 -10.61 10.21
C ILE A 58 -6.98 -9.71 11.35
N ILE A 59 -8.29 -9.62 11.59
CA ILE A 59 -8.88 -8.83 12.68
C ILE A 59 -8.38 -9.34 14.03
N SER A 60 -8.43 -10.65 14.25
CA SER A 60 -7.99 -11.27 15.50
C SER A 60 -6.52 -11.04 15.80
N GLU A 61 -5.66 -11.17 14.78
CA GLU A 61 -4.21 -11.06 14.94
C GLU A 61 -3.74 -9.61 15.06
N PHE A 62 -4.14 -8.75 14.12
CA PHE A 62 -3.59 -7.39 13.99
C PHE A 62 -4.42 -6.32 14.69
N LYS A 63 -5.67 -6.62 15.05
CA LYS A 63 -6.61 -5.69 15.70
C LYS A 63 -6.67 -4.33 15.01
N PRO A 64 -6.93 -4.29 13.69
CA PRO A 64 -7.02 -3.03 12.94
C PRO A 64 -8.17 -2.18 13.48
N LYS A 65 -8.05 -0.85 13.31
CA LYS A 65 -9.12 0.07 13.67
C LYS A 65 -10.27 0.09 12.66
N TYR A 66 -9.95 -0.14 11.38
CA TYR A 66 -10.89 -0.01 10.27
C TYR A 66 -10.88 -1.24 9.37
N VAL A 67 -12.06 -1.64 8.94
CA VAL A 67 -12.23 -2.70 7.93
C VAL A 67 -13.19 -2.19 6.86
N PHE A 68 -12.74 -2.17 5.61
CA PHE A 68 -13.56 -1.78 4.47
C PHE A 68 -14.02 -3.00 3.69
N SER A 69 -15.31 -3.04 3.38
CA SER A 69 -15.91 -3.99 2.45
C SER A 69 -17.13 -3.36 1.77
N ASN A 70 -17.49 -3.85 0.57
CA ASN A 70 -18.64 -3.32 -0.18
C ASN A 70 -20.00 -3.58 0.50
N GLN A 71 -20.03 -4.38 1.58
CA GLN A 71 -21.24 -4.71 2.32
C GLN A 71 -20.91 -4.81 3.81
N LEU A 72 -21.88 -4.45 4.66
CA LEU A 72 -21.80 -4.72 6.08
C LEU A 72 -21.77 -6.22 6.30
N THR A 73 -20.93 -6.66 7.21
CA THR A 73 -20.72 -8.07 7.53
C THR A 73 -20.78 -8.30 9.03
N ASP A 74 -21.04 -9.55 9.44
CA ASP A 74 -21.05 -9.97 10.85
C ASP A 74 -19.64 -10.10 11.44
N LEU A 75 -18.67 -9.37 10.90
CA LEU A 75 -17.32 -9.35 11.44
C LEU A 75 -17.28 -8.49 12.70
N ASP A 76 -16.65 -9.01 13.75
CA ASP A 76 -16.36 -8.24 14.98
C ASP A 76 -15.18 -7.28 14.72
N ALA A 77 -15.46 -6.24 13.93
CA ALA A 77 -14.50 -5.20 13.59
C ALA A 77 -14.97 -3.86 14.20
N PRO A 78 -14.06 -3.09 14.81
CA PRO A 78 -14.44 -1.88 15.56
C PRO A 78 -15.14 -0.83 14.69
N ASN A 79 -14.67 -0.65 13.44
CA ASN A 79 -15.26 0.30 12.50
C ASN A 79 -15.33 -0.35 11.12
N GLN A 80 -16.51 -0.80 10.74
CA GLN A 80 -16.77 -1.28 9.39
C GLN A 80 -17.16 -0.09 8.50
N ILE A 81 -16.46 0.04 7.38
CA ILE A 81 -16.66 1.08 6.38
C ILE A 81 -17.18 0.42 5.11
N THR A 82 -18.22 0.97 4.54
CA THR A 82 -18.83 0.50 3.27
C THR A 82 -18.87 1.61 2.22
N ASP A 83 -18.68 2.86 2.63
CA ASP A 83 -18.69 4.02 1.77
C ASP A 83 -17.27 4.47 1.43
N GLU A 84 -17.10 5.01 0.23
CA GLU A 84 -15.80 5.44 -0.29
C GLU A 84 -15.35 6.80 0.24
N ASP A 85 -16.28 7.68 0.55
CA ASP A 85 -15.96 8.97 1.15
C ASP A 85 -15.41 8.74 2.56
N ASP A 86 -16.03 7.85 3.34
CA ASP A 86 -15.52 7.40 4.64
C ASP A 86 -14.14 6.74 4.51
N LEU A 87 -13.93 5.94 3.43
CA LEU A 87 -12.62 5.32 3.17
C LEU A 87 -11.55 6.37 2.88
N LEU A 88 -11.88 7.42 2.12
CA LEU A 88 -10.96 8.53 1.86
C LEU A 88 -10.63 9.28 3.16
N GLU A 89 -11.61 9.52 4.03
CA GLU A 89 -11.36 10.13 5.33
C GLU A 89 -10.37 9.31 6.16
N VAL A 90 -10.52 7.98 6.17
CA VAL A 90 -9.55 7.10 6.86
C VAL A 90 -8.16 7.16 6.23
N PHE A 91 -8.06 7.23 4.91
CA PHE A 91 -6.75 7.41 4.25
C PHE A 91 -6.06 8.71 4.66
N CYS A 92 -6.82 9.79 4.86
CA CYS A 92 -6.30 11.10 5.25
C CYS A 92 -5.87 11.18 6.72
N LEU A 93 -6.22 10.21 7.58
CA LEU A 93 -5.82 10.23 8.99
C LEU A 93 -4.31 10.33 9.16
N GLU A 94 -3.86 11.10 10.14
CA GLU A 94 -2.44 11.22 10.50
C GLU A 94 -1.82 9.86 10.86
N SER A 95 -2.62 8.97 11.43
CA SER A 95 -2.17 7.61 11.79
C SER A 95 -1.90 6.70 10.60
N VAL A 96 -2.28 7.08 9.37
CA VAL A 96 -1.99 6.36 8.13
C VAL A 96 -0.83 7.03 7.42
N GLU A 97 0.27 6.33 7.22
CA GLU A 97 1.42 6.80 6.44
C GLU A 97 1.50 6.10 5.08
N PHE A 98 1.20 4.79 5.05
CA PHE A 98 1.28 3.98 3.85
C PHE A 98 -0.07 3.41 3.46
N ILE A 99 -0.37 3.45 2.15
CA ILE A 99 -1.52 2.76 1.57
C ILE A 99 -1.00 1.74 0.55
N ILE A 100 -1.26 0.46 0.79
CA ILE A 100 -0.87 -0.61 -0.12
C ILE A 100 -2.03 -0.93 -1.05
N CYS A 101 -1.85 -0.69 -2.36
CA CYS A 101 -2.85 -0.98 -3.38
C CYS A 101 -2.62 -2.38 -3.97
N GLY A 102 -3.16 -3.42 -3.32
CA GLY A 102 -2.97 -4.83 -3.65
C GLY A 102 -4.18 -5.52 -4.31
N VAL A 103 -5.24 -4.78 -4.67
CA VAL A 103 -6.38 -5.31 -5.41
C VAL A 103 -6.03 -5.36 -6.89
N SER A 104 -6.03 -6.57 -7.48
CA SER A 104 -5.69 -6.78 -8.88
C SER A 104 -6.82 -6.38 -9.83
N GLY A 105 -6.47 -6.07 -11.08
CA GLY A 105 -7.42 -5.78 -12.14
C GLY A 105 -8.13 -4.43 -11.98
N PHE A 106 -9.19 -4.28 -12.77
CA PHE A 106 -10.00 -3.04 -12.81
C PHE A 106 -10.73 -2.74 -11.49
N GLU A 107 -11.06 -3.77 -10.72
CA GLU A 107 -11.71 -3.64 -9.41
C GLU A 107 -10.90 -2.76 -8.44
N GLY A 108 -9.57 -2.81 -8.54
CA GLY A 108 -8.69 -1.99 -7.71
C GLY A 108 -8.56 -0.54 -8.17
N LEU A 109 -9.02 -0.17 -9.38
CA LEU A 109 -8.79 1.17 -9.92
C LEU A 109 -9.43 2.26 -9.05
N LYS A 110 -10.66 2.05 -8.63
CA LYS A 110 -11.43 3.06 -7.90
C LYS A 110 -10.79 3.38 -6.54
N SER A 111 -10.47 2.35 -5.77
CA SER A 111 -9.80 2.53 -4.46
C SER A 111 -8.36 3.06 -4.60
N THR A 112 -7.64 2.71 -5.68
CA THR A 112 -6.34 3.28 -5.99
C THR A 112 -6.44 4.78 -6.33
N MET A 113 -7.49 5.18 -7.08
CA MET A 113 -7.79 6.59 -7.35
C MET A 113 -8.16 7.36 -6.08
N LEU A 114 -8.86 6.74 -5.13
CA LEU A 114 -9.10 7.37 -3.82
C LEU A 114 -7.79 7.57 -3.06
N ALA A 115 -6.92 6.56 -3.06
CA ALA A 115 -5.61 6.66 -2.41
C ALA A 115 -4.78 7.83 -2.95
N SER A 116 -4.88 8.14 -4.27
CA SER A 116 -4.14 9.27 -4.88
C SER A 116 -4.53 10.64 -4.32
N LYS A 117 -5.70 10.75 -3.68
CA LYS A 117 -6.20 12.00 -3.08
C LYS A 117 -5.82 12.19 -1.61
N SER A 118 -5.08 11.25 -1.02
CA SER A 118 -4.86 11.20 0.42
C SER A 118 -3.63 11.96 0.93
N GLY A 119 -2.70 12.36 0.06
CA GLY A 119 -1.41 12.93 0.47
C GLY A 119 -0.46 11.92 1.11
N LYS A 120 -0.67 10.61 0.90
CA LYS A 120 0.08 9.53 1.55
C LYS A 120 1.06 8.85 0.61
N LYS A 121 1.88 7.94 1.18
CA LYS A 121 2.78 7.07 0.42
C LYS A 121 2.01 5.86 -0.08
N ILE A 122 1.85 5.77 -1.40
CA ILE A 122 1.09 4.72 -2.09
C ILE A 122 2.06 3.64 -2.56
N LEU A 123 1.95 2.45 -2.00
CA LEU A 123 2.68 1.27 -2.41
C LEU A 123 1.83 0.52 -3.45
N LEU A 124 2.16 0.72 -4.73
CA LEU A 124 1.33 0.32 -5.85
C LEU A 124 1.74 -1.04 -6.42
N ALA A 125 0.87 -2.04 -6.26
CA ALA A 125 0.97 -3.33 -6.93
C ALA A 125 -0.01 -3.49 -8.11
N ASN A 126 -1.06 -2.68 -8.14
CA ASN A 126 -2.05 -2.68 -9.22
C ASN A 126 -1.55 -1.87 -10.42
N LYS A 127 -0.78 -2.53 -11.30
CA LYS A 127 -0.26 -1.91 -12.53
C LYS A 127 -1.37 -1.57 -13.53
N GLU A 128 -2.51 -2.26 -13.48
CA GLU A 128 -3.66 -2.00 -14.34
C GLU A 128 -4.21 -0.58 -14.14
N SER A 129 -4.14 -0.04 -12.94
CA SER A 129 -4.51 1.35 -12.65
C SER A 129 -3.65 2.35 -13.41
N ILE A 130 -2.35 2.09 -13.53
CA ILE A 130 -1.43 2.94 -14.32
C ILE A 130 -1.70 2.81 -15.82
N VAL A 131 -1.93 1.59 -16.30
CA VAL A 131 -2.21 1.35 -17.72
C VAL A 131 -3.53 2.00 -18.15
N THR A 132 -4.54 1.94 -17.29
CA THR A 132 -5.89 2.43 -17.61
C THR A 132 -6.07 3.94 -17.40
N ALA A 133 -5.54 4.46 -16.31
CA ALA A 133 -5.79 5.82 -15.86
C ALA A 133 -4.51 6.58 -15.43
N GLY A 134 -3.34 6.19 -15.97
CA GLY A 134 -2.05 6.67 -15.49
C GLY A 134 -1.90 8.17 -15.44
N SER A 135 -2.29 8.89 -16.50
CA SER A 135 -2.21 10.36 -16.52
C SER A 135 -3.09 10.99 -15.43
N ILE A 136 -4.34 10.54 -15.32
CA ILE A 136 -5.30 11.04 -14.32
C ILE A 136 -4.83 10.72 -12.91
N PHE A 137 -4.29 9.51 -12.71
CA PHE A 137 -3.75 9.07 -11.43
C PHE A 137 -2.54 9.90 -11.01
N LEU A 138 -1.59 10.14 -11.93
CA LEU A 138 -0.40 10.96 -11.67
C LEU A 138 -0.75 12.42 -11.40
N GLU A 139 -1.68 12.99 -12.17
CA GLU A 139 -2.20 14.35 -11.91
C GLU A 139 -2.83 14.44 -10.51
N SER A 140 -3.63 13.43 -10.12
CA SER A 140 -4.23 13.38 -8.80
C SER A 140 -3.16 13.29 -7.71
N CYS A 141 -2.17 12.42 -7.85
CA CYS A 141 -1.07 12.32 -6.90
C CYS A 141 -0.31 13.65 -6.75
N ASN A 142 0.00 14.31 -7.87
CA ASN A 142 0.67 15.61 -7.83
C ASN A 142 -0.18 16.69 -7.17
N LYS A 143 -1.50 16.70 -7.45
CA LYS A 143 -2.44 17.67 -6.86
C LYS A 143 -2.55 17.55 -5.34
N TYR A 144 -2.51 16.34 -4.82
CA TYR A 144 -2.71 16.04 -3.40
C TYR A 144 -1.42 15.68 -2.66
N ASP A 145 -0.26 15.84 -3.29
CA ASP A 145 1.08 15.52 -2.73
C ASP A 145 1.22 14.05 -2.28
N SER A 146 0.56 13.14 -2.99
CA SER A 146 0.71 11.69 -2.76
C SER A 146 1.96 11.17 -3.46
N GLN A 147 2.74 10.32 -2.78
CA GLN A 147 3.96 9.73 -3.31
C GLN A 147 3.72 8.28 -3.75
N ILE A 148 4.20 7.92 -4.95
CA ILE A 148 4.00 6.58 -5.51
C ILE A 148 5.29 5.77 -5.41
N PHE A 149 5.17 4.56 -4.87
CA PHE A 149 6.24 3.56 -4.81
C PHE A 149 5.74 2.27 -5.46
N PRO A 150 6.25 1.87 -6.62
CA PRO A 150 5.88 0.59 -7.21
C PRO A 150 6.41 -0.56 -6.38
N ILE A 151 5.56 -1.56 -6.14
CA ILE A 151 5.93 -2.79 -5.43
C ILE A 151 5.74 -4.05 -6.28
N ASP A 152 5.28 -3.91 -7.51
CA ASP A 152 5.39 -4.97 -8.51
C ASP A 152 6.85 -5.15 -8.97
N SER A 153 7.20 -6.36 -9.39
CA SER A 153 8.60 -6.76 -9.59
C SER A 153 9.31 -5.91 -10.63
N GLU A 154 8.68 -5.68 -11.77
CA GLU A 154 9.28 -5.03 -12.93
C GLU A 154 9.52 -3.55 -12.69
N HIS A 155 8.49 -2.83 -12.22
CA HIS A 155 8.63 -1.39 -11.94
C HIS A 155 9.54 -1.12 -10.73
N ASN A 156 9.47 -1.97 -9.71
CA ASN A 156 10.34 -1.84 -8.55
C ASN A 156 11.82 -2.05 -8.92
N ALA A 157 12.12 -3.05 -9.79
CA ALA A 157 13.47 -3.28 -10.27
C ALA A 157 14.01 -2.06 -11.04
N VAL A 158 13.20 -1.43 -11.89
CA VAL A 158 13.59 -0.18 -12.57
C VAL A 158 13.83 0.94 -11.55
N LEU A 159 12.93 1.13 -10.59
CA LEU A 159 13.07 2.15 -9.55
C LEU A 159 14.37 1.98 -8.75
N GLN A 160 14.74 0.74 -8.39
CA GLN A 160 15.98 0.47 -7.67
C GLN A 160 17.23 0.71 -8.50
N CYS A 161 17.16 0.55 -9.83
CA CYS A 161 18.26 0.81 -10.73
C CYS A 161 18.42 2.30 -11.06
N LEU A 162 17.39 3.10 -10.89
CA LEU A 162 17.45 4.54 -11.12
C LEU A 162 18.11 5.24 -9.92
N ASP A 163 19.21 5.92 -10.17
CA ASP A 163 19.75 6.83 -9.17
C ASP A 163 18.79 8.02 -9.03
N THR A 164 18.23 8.21 -7.84
CA THR A 164 17.31 9.31 -7.52
C THR A 164 17.95 10.69 -7.67
N LYS A 165 19.28 10.76 -7.83
CA LYS A 165 20.05 11.99 -8.08
C LYS A 165 20.33 12.24 -9.56
N SER A 166 20.13 11.24 -10.42
CA SER A 166 20.35 11.37 -11.85
C SER A 166 19.18 12.10 -12.51
N SER A 167 19.47 13.04 -13.39
CA SER A 167 18.43 13.65 -14.23
C SER A 167 17.94 12.63 -15.27
N ASN A 168 16.66 12.72 -15.67
CA ASN A 168 16.12 11.85 -16.74
C ASN A 168 16.92 11.94 -18.06
N ALA A 169 17.69 13.02 -18.27
CA ALA A 169 18.55 13.22 -19.42
C ALA A 169 19.79 12.29 -19.44
N GLU A 170 20.14 11.68 -18.30
CA GLU A 170 21.30 10.79 -18.18
C GLU A 170 20.97 9.33 -18.51
N ILE A 171 19.67 8.99 -18.64
CA ILE A 171 19.24 7.63 -18.95
C ILE A 171 19.24 7.42 -20.45
N SER A 172 20.21 6.65 -20.98
CA SER A 172 20.29 6.32 -22.40
C SER A 172 19.41 5.14 -22.81
N LYS A 173 19.16 4.19 -21.90
CA LYS A 173 18.41 2.95 -22.19
C LYS A 173 17.87 2.33 -20.91
N VAL A 174 16.64 1.80 -20.98
CA VAL A 174 16.06 0.91 -19.97
C VAL A 174 15.85 -0.46 -20.59
N THR A 175 16.37 -1.52 -19.95
CA THR A 175 16.15 -2.90 -20.39
C THR A 175 15.36 -3.63 -19.31
N LEU A 176 14.13 -4.04 -19.64
CA LEU A 176 13.27 -4.85 -18.78
C LEU A 176 13.48 -6.33 -19.11
N THR A 177 13.73 -7.13 -18.06
CA THR A 177 13.72 -8.58 -18.15
C THR A 177 12.32 -9.09 -17.74
N ALA A 178 11.76 -9.99 -18.52
CA ALA A 178 10.44 -10.54 -18.26
C ALA A 178 10.44 -12.05 -18.51
N SER A 179 9.52 -12.76 -17.87
CA SER A 179 9.35 -14.22 -18.07
C SER A 179 8.80 -14.61 -19.43
N GLY A 180 8.39 -13.62 -20.26
CA GLY A 180 7.79 -13.82 -21.59
C GLY A 180 6.25 -13.91 -21.57
N GLY A 181 5.64 -14.16 -20.42
CA GLY A 181 4.17 -14.22 -20.31
C GLY A 181 3.52 -15.10 -21.36
N PRO A 182 2.42 -14.64 -22.02
CA PRO A 182 1.71 -15.41 -23.05
C PRO A 182 2.53 -15.60 -24.34
N PHE A 183 3.63 -14.90 -24.53
CA PHE A 183 4.53 -14.99 -25.68
C PHE A 183 5.75 -15.91 -25.43
N TYR A 184 5.81 -16.57 -24.27
CA TYR A 184 6.89 -17.48 -23.92
C TYR A 184 6.87 -18.69 -24.85
N GLY A 185 7.94 -18.88 -25.63
CA GLY A 185 8.06 -20.00 -26.57
C GLY A 185 7.42 -19.79 -27.94
N MET A 186 6.97 -18.58 -28.30
CA MET A 186 6.56 -18.20 -29.66
C MET A 186 7.78 -17.88 -30.53
#